data_5281e87244367ccae0beb6c778b3df74
#
_entry.id   5281e87244367ccae0beb6c778b3df74
#
_cell.length_a   1.000
_cell.length_b   1.000
_cell.length_c   1.000
_cell.angle_alpha   90.00
_cell.angle_beta   90.00
_cell.angle_gamma   90.00
#
_symmetry.space_group_name_H-M   'P 1'
#
loop_
_entity.id
_entity.type
_entity.pdbx_description
1 polymer ?
#
loop_
_entity_poly.entity_id
_entity_poly.type
_entity_poly.pdbx_seq_one_letter_code
_entity_poly.pdbx_strand_id
1 'polypeptide(L)'
;MQPEQVRLTGATETLLITLQAKAAESAMPDSLLRDRFAADALHRLDPDGRHLEIGHDMTIGIALRAYMLDRWTEAFLQRCTEATVLHLGCGLDSRIFRIDPGPRVRWFELDVPDVISLRKRIYPGRAGCTTIACSIVERGWIERLPADRPTMIVAEGVLPYLEDHEVSQVLRRIAGHFPEGEIAFDAYSSTAIRLXXXXRATGASLQWAVDDPAELERQVPGLQLIEDRSDWDVGQVARMSPAAQVALQLFSTIPYPMGRLIRYGF
;
A
#
# COMPACT_ATOMS: atom_id res chain seq x y z
N MET A 1 2.54 -20.33 24.55
CA MET A 1 1.74 -20.19 23.31
C MET A 1 2.55 -20.83 22.20
N GLN A 2 1.97 -21.87 21.54
CA GLN A 2 2.66 -22.47 20.40
C GLN A 2 2.67 -21.48 19.23
N PRO A 3 3.80 -21.33 18.51
CA PRO A 3 3.80 -20.51 17.31
C PRO A 3 2.85 -21.15 16.31
N GLU A 4 1.81 -20.42 15.93
CA GLU A 4 0.89 -20.87 14.90
C GLU A 4 1.63 -20.90 13.56
N GLN A 5 1.78 -22.11 13.02
CA GLN A 5 2.23 -22.25 11.64
C GLN A 5 1.10 -21.75 10.72
N VAL A 6 1.18 -20.49 10.36
CA VAL A 6 0.33 -19.95 9.30
C VAL A 6 0.81 -20.58 8.00
N ARG A 7 0.05 -21.50 7.43
CA ARG A 7 0.33 -22.01 6.08
C ARG A 7 0.00 -20.90 5.09
N LEU A 8 1.05 -20.23 4.64
CA LEU A 8 0.95 -19.10 3.77
C LEU A 8 0.99 -19.58 2.33
N THR A 9 -0.07 -19.32 1.56
CA THR A 9 -0.10 -19.59 0.12
C THR A 9 -0.10 -18.25 -0.63
N GLY A 10 0.78 -18.14 -1.61
CA GLY A 10 0.81 -17.03 -2.59
C GLY A 10 0.68 -15.61 -2.01
N ALA A 11 -0.54 -15.11 -1.89
CA ALA A 11 -0.80 -13.73 -1.43
C ALA A 11 -0.27 -13.46 -0.02
N THR A 12 -0.31 -14.45 0.87
CA THR A 12 0.18 -14.28 2.24
C THR A 12 1.70 -14.18 2.32
N GLU A 13 2.40 -14.81 1.37
CA GLU A 13 3.85 -14.69 1.25
C GLU A 13 4.26 -13.25 0.93
N THR A 14 3.52 -12.58 0.04
CA THR A 14 3.73 -11.17 -0.30
C THR A 14 3.52 -10.27 0.94
N LEU A 15 2.55 -10.58 1.79
CA LEU A 15 2.31 -9.83 3.04
C LEU A 15 3.51 -9.91 3.98
N LEU A 16 4.13 -11.11 4.10
CA LEU A 16 5.31 -11.27 4.95
C LEU A 16 6.52 -10.53 4.38
N ILE A 17 6.71 -10.57 3.05
CA ILE A 17 7.80 -9.84 2.39
C ILE A 17 7.70 -8.33 2.71
N THR A 18 6.51 -7.76 2.58
CA THR A 18 6.33 -6.33 2.84
C THR A 18 6.50 -5.99 4.33
N LEU A 19 5.99 -6.83 5.23
CA LEU A 19 6.18 -6.64 6.67
C LEU A 19 7.65 -6.72 7.05
N GLN A 20 8.35 -7.73 6.54
CA GLN A 20 9.77 -7.96 6.81
C GLN A 20 10.62 -6.80 6.27
N ALA A 21 10.34 -6.31 5.06
CA ALA A 21 11.04 -5.18 4.49
C ALA A 21 10.88 -3.91 5.36
N LYS A 22 9.63 -3.63 5.80
CA LYS A 22 9.36 -2.46 6.65
C LYS A 22 10.04 -2.59 8.01
N ALA A 23 10.03 -3.79 8.61
CA ALA A 23 10.74 -4.07 9.87
C ALA A 23 12.25 -3.88 9.72
N ALA A 24 12.82 -4.44 8.64
CA ALA A 24 14.26 -4.35 8.38
C ALA A 24 14.70 -2.90 8.13
N GLU A 25 13.95 -2.14 7.32
CA GLU A 25 14.23 -0.72 7.08
C GLU A 25 14.16 0.08 8.38
N SER A 26 13.20 -0.25 9.23
CA SER A 26 12.99 0.47 10.49
C SER A 26 14.10 0.23 11.52
N ALA A 27 14.92 -0.80 11.32
CA ALA A 27 16.10 -1.05 12.14
C ALA A 27 17.34 -0.28 11.64
N MET A 28 17.27 0.36 10.48
CA MET A 28 18.41 1.11 9.92
C MET A 28 18.58 2.45 10.64
N PRO A 29 19.83 2.92 10.82
CA PRO A 29 20.07 4.21 11.49
C PRO A 29 19.39 5.41 10.81
N ASP A 30 19.25 5.34 9.48
CA ASP A 30 18.66 6.37 8.64
C ASP A 30 17.22 6.03 8.22
N SER A 31 16.52 5.22 9.01
CA SER A 31 15.16 4.76 8.70
C SER A 31 14.21 5.91 8.43
N LEU A 32 13.44 5.79 7.35
CA LEU A 32 12.34 6.69 7.00
C LEU A 32 11.05 6.33 7.72
N LEU A 33 10.79 5.02 7.90
CA LEU A 33 9.51 4.55 8.46
C LEU A 33 9.50 4.55 9.99
N ARG A 34 10.62 4.19 10.63
CA ARG A 34 10.75 4.05 12.09
C ARG A 34 9.61 3.20 12.68
N ASP A 35 9.30 2.12 12.01
CA ASP A 35 8.10 1.31 12.24
C ASP A 35 8.35 0.20 13.27
N ARG A 36 8.33 0.58 14.55
CA ARG A 36 8.49 -0.38 15.65
C ARG A 36 7.39 -1.45 15.65
N PHE A 37 6.19 -1.12 15.17
CA PHE A 37 5.07 -2.06 15.15
C PHE A 37 5.27 -3.15 14.10
N ALA A 38 5.92 -2.85 12.98
CA ALA A 38 6.28 -3.87 11.99
C ALA A 38 7.27 -4.87 12.58
N ALA A 39 8.28 -4.39 13.32
CA ALA A 39 9.27 -5.25 13.97
C ALA A 39 8.62 -6.15 15.02
N ASP A 40 7.75 -5.59 15.86
CA ASP A 40 7.03 -6.36 16.88
C ASP A 40 6.11 -7.41 16.25
N ALA A 41 5.39 -7.06 15.18
CA ALA A 41 4.51 -7.96 14.47
C ALA A 41 5.27 -9.12 13.82
N LEU A 42 6.40 -8.80 13.20
CA LEU A 42 7.27 -9.82 12.59
C LEU A 42 7.76 -10.81 13.63
N HIS A 43 8.22 -10.32 14.79
CA HIS A 43 8.68 -11.17 15.88
C HIS A 43 7.57 -12.10 16.40
N ARG A 44 6.33 -11.63 16.44
CA ARG A 44 5.18 -12.47 16.87
C ARG A 44 4.86 -13.57 15.86
N LEU A 45 5.03 -13.28 14.56
CA LEU A 45 4.73 -14.23 13.49
C LEU A 45 5.86 -15.24 13.29
N ASP A 46 7.10 -14.82 13.47
CA ASP A 46 8.28 -15.64 13.22
C ASP A 46 9.32 -15.42 14.33
N PRO A 47 9.04 -15.94 15.55
CA PRO A 47 9.98 -15.75 16.66
C PRO A 47 11.32 -16.44 16.47
N ASP A 48 11.40 -17.44 15.60
CA ASP A 48 12.64 -18.18 15.32
C ASP A 48 13.52 -17.50 14.26
N GLY A 49 13.01 -16.44 13.62
CA GLY A 49 13.76 -15.67 12.65
C GLY A 49 14.04 -16.41 11.35
N ARG A 50 13.12 -17.29 10.93
CA ARG A 50 13.25 -18.05 9.66
C ARG A 50 12.75 -17.22 8.48
N HIS A 51 13.13 -15.94 8.47
CA HIS A 51 12.65 -14.98 7.47
C HIS A 51 13.17 -15.31 6.08
N LEU A 52 12.37 -14.95 5.09
CA LEU A 52 12.85 -14.90 3.71
C LEU A 52 13.97 -13.85 3.61
N GLU A 53 15.05 -14.18 2.91
CA GLU A 53 16.10 -13.20 2.66
C GLU A 53 15.61 -12.17 1.64
N ILE A 54 15.32 -10.95 2.12
CA ILE A 54 14.91 -9.84 1.27
C ILE A 54 16.15 -8.99 0.98
N GLY A 55 16.43 -8.79 -0.29
CA GLY A 55 17.57 -7.97 -0.70
C GLY A 55 17.42 -6.51 -0.23
N HIS A 56 18.57 -5.88 0.01
CA HIS A 56 18.62 -4.49 0.51
C HIS A 56 17.83 -3.53 -0.38
N ASP A 57 18.00 -3.60 -1.69
CA ASP A 57 17.32 -2.67 -2.63
C ASP A 57 15.80 -2.85 -2.61
N MET A 58 15.33 -4.10 -2.49
CA MET A 58 13.90 -4.37 -2.35
C MET A 58 13.36 -3.80 -1.03
N THR A 59 14.13 -3.95 0.05
CA THR A 59 13.80 -3.37 1.36
C THR A 59 13.60 -1.85 1.26
N ILE A 60 14.57 -1.16 0.65
CA ILE A 60 14.50 0.29 0.46
C ILE A 60 13.32 0.67 -0.44
N GLY A 61 13.11 -0.04 -1.55
CA GLY A 61 12.00 0.25 -2.48
C GLY A 61 10.63 0.13 -1.83
N ILE A 62 10.41 -0.95 -1.05
CA ILE A 62 9.14 -1.15 -0.32
C ILE A 62 8.94 -0.04 0.73
N ALA A 63 10.01 0.32 1.43
CA ALA A 63 9.93 1.37 2.45
C ALA A 63 9.67 2.75 1.83
N LEU A 64 10.31 3.07 0.71
CA LEU A 64 10.07 4.34 0.00
C LEU A 64 8.63 4.46 -0.46
N ARG A 65 8.08 3.38 -1.02
CA ARG A 65 6.67 3.35 -1.43
C ARG A 65 5.76 3.65 -0.23
N ALA A 66 5.95 2.93 0.86
CA ALA A 66 5.15 3.13 2.08
C ALA A 66 5.30 4.55 2.63
N TYR A 67 6.53 5.06 2.68
CA TYR A 67 6.85 6.41 3.17
C TYR A 67 6.12 7.49 2.39
N MET A 68 6.11 7.38 1.05
CA MET A 68 5.44 8.39 0.23
C MET A 68 3.92 8.37 0.43
N LEU A 69 3.32 7.18 0.51
CA LEU A 69 1.88 7.05 0.77
C LEU A 69 1.54 7.59 2.17
N ASP A 70 2.42 7.34 3.16
CA ASP A 70 2.27 7.92 4.51
C ASP A 70 2.31 9.46 4.44
N ARG A 71 3.30 10.03 3.72
CA ARG A 71 3.44 11.49 3.57
C ARG A 71 2.20 12.12 2.93
N TRP A 72 1.63 11.49 1.89
CA TRP A 72 0.40 11.99 1.26
C TRP A 72 -0.79 11.92 2.25
N THR A 73 -0.87 10.83 3.01
CA THR A 73 -1.92 10.68 4.02
C THR A 73 -1.78 11.75 5.12
N GLU A 74 -0.57 11.97 5.62
CA GLU A 74 -0.29 13.00 6.62
C GLU A 74 -0.65 14.40 6.09
N ALA A 75 -0.25 14.71 4.86
CA ALA A 75 -0.55 16.01 4.24
C ALA A 75 -2.06 16.21 4.10
N PHE A 76 -2.82 15.16 3.75
CA PHE A 76 -4.27 15.20 3.71
C PHE A 76 -4.84 15.50 5.10
N LEU A 77 -4.38 14.80 6.12
CA LEU A 77 -4.86 14.95 7.50
C LEU A 77 -4.49 16.31 8.11
N GLN A 78 -3.41 16.95 7.64
CA GLN A 78 -3.07 18.32 8.04
C GLN A 78 -4.08 19.34 7.50
N ARG A 79 -4.64 19.10 6.30
CA ARG A 79 -5.67 19.96 5.70
C ARG A 79 -7.07 19.64 6.24
N CYS A 80 -7.31 18.36 6.54
CA CYS A 80 -8.64 17.86 6.97
C CYS A 80 -8.52 17.20 8.33
N THR A 81 -8.60 18.00 9.39
CA THR A 81 -8.37 17.48 10.77
C THR A 81 -9.51 16.58 11.27
N GLU A 82 -10.68 16.66 10.66
CA GLU A 82 -11.80 15.73 10.88
C GLU A 82 -12.03 14.97 9.58
N ALA A 83 -11.48 13.80 9.50
CA ALA A 83 -11.42 13.03 8.25
C ALA A 83 -11.72 11.55 8.49
N THR A 84 -12.01 10.86 7.38
CA THR A 84 -12.00 9.40 7.32
C THR A 84 -10.75 8.97 6.56
N VAL A 85 -10.08 7.93 7.04
CA VAL A 85 -9.03 7.23 6.29
C VAL A 85 -9.50 5.81 6.03
N LEU A 86 -9.40 5.38 4.78
CA LEU A 86 -9.74 4.02 4.38
C LEU A 86 -8.49 3.35 3.81
N HIS A 87 -7.97 2.36 4.52
CA HIS A 87 -6.79 1.59 4.11
C HIS A 87 -7.26 0.30 3.44
N LEU A 88 -7.29 0.29 2.11
CA LEU A 88 -7.75 -0.85 1.30
C LEU A 88 -6.63 -1.87 1.13
N GLY A 89 -6.96 -3.14 1.32
CA GLY A 89 -5.96 -4.20 1.26
C GLY A 89 -4.86 -3.95 2.27
N CYS A 90 -5.26 -3.69 3.53
CA CYS A 90 -4.31 -3.21 4.55
C CYS A 90 -3.22 -4.22 4.91
N GLY A 91 -3.39 -5.49 4.53
CA GLY A 91 -2.39 -6.53 4.78
C GLY A 91 -1.91 -6.55 6.22
N LEU A 92 -0.60 -6.67 6.37
CA LEU A 92 0.05 -6.58 7.68
C LEU A 92 0.76 -5.23 7.88
N ASP A 93 0.33 -4.20 7.14
CA ASP A 93 0.93 -2.86 7.26
C ASP A 93 0.46 -2.17 8.54
N SER A 94 1.39 -1.63 9.30
CA SER A 94 1.15 -0.92 10.57
C SER A 94 0.91 0.59 10.37
N ARG A 95 0.50 1.03 9.17
CA ARG A 95 0.38 2.45 8.79
C ARG A 95 -0.33 3.31 9.83
N ILE A 96 -1.46 2.84 10.38
CA ILE A 96 -2.20 3.61 11.38
C ILE A 96 -1.34 3.98 12.60
N PHE A 97 -0.39 3.09 12.97
CA PHE A 97 0.48 3.33 14.12
C PHE A 97 1.63 4.26 13.77
N ARG A 98 2.12 4.23 12.51
CA ARG A 98 3.17 5.15 12.05
C ARG A 98 2.65 6.58 11.93
N ILE A 99 1.48 6.73 11.30
CA ILE A 99 0.84 8.04 11.08
C ILE A 99 0.31 8.61 12.40
N ASP A 100 -0.18 7.74 13.29
CA ASP A 100 -0.71 8.10 14.60
C ASP A 100 -1.73 9.24 14.52
N PRO A 101 -2.82 9.08 13.74
CA PRO A 101 -3.78 10.15 13.54
C PRO A 101 -4.49 10.53 14.84
N GLY A 102 -4.87 11.80 14.94
CA GLY A 102 -5.57 12.34 16.09
C GLY A 102 -6.97 11.72 16.27
N PRO A 103 -7.60 11.96 17.45
CA PRO A 103 -8.86 11.28 17.80
C PRO A 103 -10.07 11.71 16.96
N ARG A 104 -9.94 12.75 16.16
CA ARG A 104 -11.02 13.19 15.26
C ARG A 104 -10.99 12.47 13.91
N VAL A 105 -10.01 11.60 13.66
CA VAL A 105 -9.88 10.80 12.43
C VAL A 105 -10.52 9.43 12.67
N ARG A 106 -11.44 9.05 11.78
CA ARG A 106 -11.96 7.68 11.74
C ARG A 106 -11.10 6.88 10.76
N TRP A 107 -10.59 5.74 11.21
CA TRP A 107 -9.72 4.91 10.39
C TRP A 107 -10.38 3.55 10.13
N PHE A 108 -10.46 3.16 8.87
CA PHE A 108 -11.00 1.86 8.48
C PHE A 108 -9.91 1.06 7.78
N GLU A 109 -9.73 -0.19 8.22
CA GLU A 109 -8.80 -1.14 7.61
C GLU A 109 -9.62 -2.26 6.97
N LEU A 110 -9.44 -2.47 5.67
CA LEU A 110 -10.21 -3.46 4.92
C LEU A 110 -9.28 -4.47 4.28
N ASP A 111 -9.55 -5.75 4.52
CA ASP A 111 -8.85 -6.86 3.85
C ASP A 111 -9.70 -8.14 3.99
N VAL A 112 -9.28 -9.20 3.30
CA VAL A 112 -9.98 -10.49 3.38
C VAL A 112 -10.00 -11.03 4.80
N PRO A 113 -11.00 -11.86 5.16
CA PRO A 113 -11.20 -12.29 6.56
C PRO A 113 -9.98 -12.89 7.25
N ASP A 114 -9.22 -13.72 6.54
CA ASP A 114 -8.03 -14.38 7.12
C ASP A 114 -6.95 -13.35 7.49
N VAL A 115 -6.75 -12.33 6.64
CA VAL A 115 -5.77 -11.26 6.89
C VAL A 115 -6.22 -10.42 8.09
N ILE A 116 -7.51 -10.04 8.14
CA ILE A 116 -8.04 -9.26 9.27
C ILE A 116 -7.94 -10.06 10.58
N SER A 117 -8.22 -11.36 10.53
CA SER A 117 -8.05 -12.24 11.69
C SER A 117 -6.60 -12.25 12.17
N LEU A 118 -5.64 -12.36 11.25
CA LEU A 118 -4.22 -12.34 11.57
C LEU A 118 -3.79 -11.00 12.16
N ARG A 119 -4.21 -9.88 11.54
CA ARG A 119 -3.92 -8.52 12.04
C ARG A 119 -4.34 -8.35 13.49
N LYS A 120 -5.55 -8.81 13.84
CA LYS A 120 -6.09 -8.68 15.20
C LYS A 120 -5.27 -9.44 16.24
N ARG A 121 -4.52 -10.45 15.83
CA ARG A 121 -3.64 -11.21 16.74
C ARG A 121 -2.28 -10.55 16.94
N ILE A 122 -1.77 -9.88 15.90
CA ILE A 122 -0.41 -9.34 15.94
C ILE A 122 -0.34 -7.86 16.33
N TYR A 123 -1.42 -7.11 16.12
CA TYR A 123 -1.44 -5.68 16.47
C TYR A 123 -2.40 -5.41 17.63
N PRO A 124 -2.07 -4.44 18.48
CA PRO A 124 -3.00 -4.03 19.54
C PRO A 124 -4.21 -3.32 18.93
N GLY A 125 -5.33 -3.39 19.60
CA GLY A 125 -6.50 -2.60 19.24
C GLY A 125 -6.21 -1.11 19.38
N ARG A 126 -6.84 -0.30 18.52
CA ARG A 126 -6.64 1.16 18.54
C ARG A 126 -7.98 1.87 18.46
N ALA A 127 -8.20 2.83 19.36
CA ALA A 127 -9.40 3.67 19.35
C ALA A 127 -9.47 4.44 18.01
N GLY A 128 -10.67 4.51 17.44
CA GLY A 128 -10.88 5.19 16.16
C GLY A 128 -10.59 4.31 14.94
N CYS A 129 -10.12 3.06 15.15
CA CYS A 129 -9.84 2.12 14.07
C CYS A 129 -10.92 1.02 14.02
N THR A 130 -11.47 0.79 12.83
CA THR A 130 -12.44 -0.27 12.57
C THR A 130 -11.92 -1.17 11.46
N THR A 131 -11.91 -2.48 11.69
CA THR A 131 -11.50 -3.46 10.66
C THR A 131 -12.73 -4.01 9.95
N ILE A 132 -12.63 -4.16 8.63
CA ILE A 132 -13.68 -4.69 7.76
C ILE A 132 -13.14 -5.93 7.05
N ALA A 133 -13.74 -7.07 7.36
CA ALA A 133 -13.31 -8.37 6.82
C ALA A 133 -14.11 -8.69 5.55
N CYS A 134 -13.60 -8.26 4.40
CA CYS A 134 -14.20 -8.56 3.09
C CYS A 134 -13.18 -8.29 1.98
N SER A 135 -13.44 -8.84 0.80
CA SER A 135 -12.63 -8.51 -0.37
C SER A 135 -13.00 -7.11 -0.89
N ILE A 136 -12.01 -6.36 -1.36
CA ILE A 136 -12.19 -5.03 -1.96
C ILE A 136 -13.15 -5.08 -3.17
N VAL A 137 -13.17 -6.21 -3.90
CA VAL A 137 -14.03 -6.36 -5.10
C VAL A 137 -15.47 -6.71 -4.75
N GLU A 138 -15.74 -7.22 -3.54
CA GLU A 138 -17.10 -7.50 -3.11
C GLU A 138 -17.96 -6.23 -3.08
N ARG A 139 -19.26 -6.41 -3.16
CA ARG A 139 -20.21 -5.31 -3.04
C ARG A 139 -20.65 -5.16 -1.59
N GLY A 140 -21.14 -3.99 -1.24
CA GLY A 140 -21.80 -3.75 0.04
C GLY A 140 -20.90 -3.31 1.19
N TRP A 141 -19.57 -3.31 1.01
CA TRP A 141 -18.70 -2.81 2.09
C TRP A 141 -18.66 -1.29 2.15
N ILE A 142 -18.72 -0.65 1.00
CA ILE A 142 -18.57 0.82 0.93
C ILE A 142 -19.80 1.52 1.48
N GLU A 143 -20.98 0.96 1.25
CA GLU A 143 -22.25 1.52 1.75
C GLU A 143 -22.33 1.52 3.29
N ARG A 144 -21.50 0.71 3.94
CA ARG A 144 -21.43 0.68 5.40
C ARG A 144 -20.52 1.75 5.98
N LEU A 145 -19.78 2.47 5.11
CA LEU A 145 -18.86 3.51 5.54
C LEU A 145 -19.54 4.87 5.58
N PRO A 146 -19.28 5.68 6.61
CA PRO A 146 -19.81 7.03 6.65
C PRO A 146 -19.17 7.90 5.57
N ALA A 147 -19.99 8.72 4.89
CA ALA A 147 -19.55 9.63 3.83
C ALA A 147 -19.76 11.10 4.26
N ASP A 148 -19.63 11.37 5.55
CA ASP A 148 -19.93 12.66 6.16
C ASP A 148 -18.68 13.54 6.36
N ARG A 149 -17.51 13.07 5.91
CA ARG A 149 -16.23 13.78 6.09
C ARG A 149 -15.35 13.60 4.87
N PRO A 150 -14.42 14.53 4.62
CA PRO A 150 -13.39 14.30 3.59
C PRO A 150 -12.65 12.98 3.85
N THR A 151 -12.41 12.22 2.79
CA THR A 151 -11.92 10.85 2.93
C THR A 151 -10.58 10.65 2.19
N MET A 152 -9.58 10.15 2.90
CA MET A 152 -8.31 9.71 2.32
C MET A 152 -8.33 8.20 2.16
N ILE A 153 -8.08 7.72 0.96
CA ILE A 153 -8.04 6.28 0.67
C ILE A 153 -6.61 5.92 0.27
N VAL A 154 -6.08 4.85 0.88
CA VAL A 154 -4.74 4.35 0.57
C VAL A 154 -4.85 2.88 0.19
N ALA A 155 -4.26 2.53 -0.96
CA ALA A 155 -4.21 1.15 -1.45
C ALA A 155 -2.77 0.84 -1.86
N GLU A 156 -2.01 0.19 -0.97
CA GLU A 156 -0.61 -0.18 -1.22
C GLU A 156 -0.49 -1.66 -1.54
N GLY A 157 -0.03 -1.97 -2.75
CA GLY A 157 0.24 -3.36 -3.15
C GLY A 157 -1.04 -4.19 -3.27
N VAL A 158 -2.14 -3.59 -3.72
CA VAL A 158 -3.42 -4.29 -3.86
C VAL A 158 -4.02 -4.15 -5.26
N LEU A 159 -4.14 -2.94 -5.79
CA LEU A 159 -4.79 -2.74 -7.10
C LEU A 159 -4.08 -3.47 -8.25
N PRO A 160 -2.74 -3.53 -8.30
CA PRO A 160 -2.07 -4.24 -9.39
C PRO A 160 -2.40 -5.73 -9.51
N TYR A 161 -2.96 -6.34 -8.47
CA TYR A 161 -3.32 -7.77 -8.49
C TYR A 161 -4.76 -8.02 -8.94
N LEU A 162 -5.55 -6.97 -9.14
CA LEU A 162 -6.94 -7.05 -9.59
C LEU A 162 -7.02 -6.98 -11.12
N GLU A 163 -8.12 -7.45 -11.67
CA GLU A 163 -8.39 -7.28 -13.10
C GLU A 163 -8.82 -5.83 -13.39
N ASP A 164 -8.60 -5.39 -14.63
CA ASP A 164 -8.91 -4.01 -15.04
C ASP A 164 -10.36 -3.61 -14.74
N HIS A 165 -11.30 -4.52 -14.99
CA HIS A 165 -12.71 -4.23 -14.72
C HIS A 165 -13.01 -4.13 -13.22
N GLU A 166 -12.30 -4.88 -12.39
CA GLU A 166 -12.45 -4.83 -10.93
C GLU A 166 -11.95 -3.49 -10.37
N VAL A 167 -10.76 -3.05 -10.83
CA VAL A 167 -10.21 -1.76 -10.40
C VAL A 167 -11.16 -0.63 -10.81
N SER A 168 -11.63 -0.64 -12.07
CA SER A 168 -12.56 0.36 -12.56
C SER A 168 -13.83 0.41 -11.70
N GLN A 169 -14.37 -0.75 -11.31
CA GLN A 169 -15.56 -0.81 -10.45
C GLN A 169 -15.28 -0.27 -9.04
N VAL A 170 -14.13 -0.64 -8.45
CA VAL A 170 -13.74 -0.15 -7.12
C VAL A 170 -13.62 1.38 -7.12
N LEU A 171 -12.91 1.93 -8.11
CA LEU A 171 -12.69 3.38 -8.21
C LEU A 171 -14.01 4.13 -8.44
N ARG A 172 -14.90 3.60 -9.28
CA ARG A 172 -16.24 4.21 -9.51
C ARG A 172 -17.10 4.19 -8.25
N ARG A 173 -17.06 3.09 -7.47
CA ARG A 173 -17.79 3.02 -6.20
C ARG A 173 -17.26 4.07 -5.22
N ILE A 174 -15.94 4.24 -5.16
CA ILE A 174 -15.30 5.24 -4.29
C ILE A 174 -15.74 6.65 -4.69
N ALA A 175 -15.56 7.02 -5.95
CA ALA A 175 -15.90 8.36 -6.44
C ALA A 175 -17.41 8.64 -6.36
N GLY A 176 -18.24 7.58 -6.41
CA GLY A 176 -19.70 7.74 -6.31
C GLY A 176 -20.24 7.74 -4.88
N HIS A 177 -19.46 7.27 -3.91
CA HIS A 177 -19.92 7.15 -2.52
C HIS A 177 -19.48 8.34 -1.66
N PHE A 178 -18.20 8.72 -1.77
CA PHE A 178 -17.65 9.80 -0.96
C PHE A 178 -17.78 11.13 -1.72
N PRO A 179 -18.32 12.17 -1.09
CA PRO A 179 -18.52 13.47 -1.77
C PRO A 179 -17.21 14.23 -2.02
N GLU A 180 -16.17 13.93 -1.25
CA GLU A 180 -14.89 14.65 -1.34
C GLU A 180 -13.78 13.81 -0.75
N GLY A 181 -12.65 13.74 -1.45
CA GLY A 181 -11.52 13.00 -0.91
C GLY A 181 -10.36 12.84 -1.88
N GLU A 182 -9.42 11.99 -1.46
CA GLU A 182 -8.28 11.63 -2.28
C GLU A 182 -8.05 10.11 -2.20
N ILE A 183 -7.57 9.53 -3.28
CA ILE A 183 -7.09 8.15 -3.30
C ILE A 183 -5.65 8.11 -3.77
N ALA A 184 -4.79 7.39 -3.02
CA ALA A 184 -3.38 7.20 -3.33
C ALA A 184 -3.05 5.71 -3.39
N PHE A 185 -2.34 5.31 -4.44
CA PHE A 185 -1.99 3.90 -4.65
C PHE A 185 -0.73 3.75 -5.50
N ASP A 186 -0.17 2.52 -5.48
CA ASP A 186 0.94 2.16 -6.36
C ASP A 186 0.42 1.44 -7.60
N ALA A 187 1.09 1.65 -8.72
CA ALA A 187 0.77 1.01 -10.00
C ALA A 187 2.05 0.67 -10.75
N TYR A 188 1.92 -0.20 -11.73
CA TYR A 188 3.01 -0.61 -12.62
C TYR A 188 2.61 -0.33 -14.05
N SER A 189 3.58 -0.09 -14.93
CA SER A 189 3.30 0.00 -16.36
C SER A 189 3.10 -1.39 -16.96
N SER A 190 2.46 -1.44 -18.12
CA SER A 190 2.32 -2.70 -18.87
C SER A 190 3.69 -3.33 -19.18
N THR A 191 4.69 -2.50 -19.43
CA THR A 191 6.06 -2.95 -19.65
C THR A 191 6.63 -3.62 -18.39
N ALA A 192 6.43 -3.00 -17.23
CA ALA A 192 6.88 -3.57 -15.95
C ALA A 192 6.22 -4.92 -15.67
N ILE A 193 4.93 -5.03 -15.92
CA ILE A 193 4.18 -6.29 -15.71
C ILE A 193 4.74 -7.39 -16.62
N ARG A 194 5.00 -7.10 -17.88
CA ARG A 194 5.62 -8.07 -18.81
C ARG A 194 7.00 -8.52 -18.33
N LEU A 195 7.79 -7.62 -17.86
CA LEU A 195 9.12 -7.95 -17.30
C LEU A 195 9.02 -8.69 -15.98
N UNK A 196 8.20 -8.20 -15.18
CA UNK A 196 8.00 -8.82 -13.92
C UNK A 196 7.37 -10.18 -14.07
N UNK A 197 6.76 -10.38 -15.04
CA UNK A 197 6.25 -11.58 -15.32
C UNK A 197 7.30 -12.58 -15.62
N UNK A 198 8.28 -12.14 -16.01
CA UNK A 198 9.41 -12.87 -16.29
C UNK A 198 10.14 -13.24 -15.04
N UNK A 199 9.98 -12.49 -14.15
CA UNK A 199 10.62 -12.66 -12.97
C UNK A 199 9.76 -13.32 -11.96
N ARG A 200 9.05 -14.23 -12.17
CA ARG A 200 8.11 -14.95 -11.29
C ARG A 200 8.77 -15.38 -9.98
N ALA A 201 8.97 -14.46 -9.11
CA ALA A 201 9.56 -14.73 -7.79
C ALA A 201 8.49 -15.08 -6.73
N THR A 202 7.26 -14.59 -6.91
CA THR A 202 6.14 -14.88 -6.01
C THR A 202 4.99 -15.43 -6.83
N GLY A 203 4.19 -16.33 -6.33
CA GLY A 203 3.07 -16.92 -7.04
C GLY A 203 1.92 -15.96 -7.39
N ALA A 204 2.08 -14.66 -7.06
CA ALA A 204 1.07 -13.64 -7.34
C ALA A 204 1.34 -13.00 -8.71
N SER A 205 0.29 -12.89 -9.54
CA SER A 205 0.38 -12.32 -10.88
C SER A 205 -0.16 -10.90 -10.88
N LEU A 206 0.66 -9.95 -11.35
CA LEU A 206 0.20 -8.58 -11.59
C LEU A 206 -0.68 -8.59 -12.84
N GLN A 207 -1.84 -7.97 -12.76
CA GLN A 207 -2.87 -8.00 -13.81
C GLN A 207 -3.21 -6.60 -14.33
N TRP A 208 -3.16 -5.60 -13.45
CA TRP A 208 -3.58 -4.23 -13.79
C TRP A 208 -2.37 -3.33 -13.98
N ALA A 209 -2.37 -2.56 -15.06
CA ALA A 209 -1.32 -1.62 -15.41
C ALA A 209 -1.86 -0.22 -15.62
N VAL A 210 -1.05 0.79 -15.33
CA VAL A 210 -1.34 2.19 -15.65
C VAL A 210 -0.18 2.74 -16.48
N ASP A 211 -0.39 2.85 -17.78
CA ASP A 211 0.58 3.46 -18.68
C ASP A 211 0.40 5.00 -18.73
N ASP A 212 -0.86 5.44 -18.76
CA ASP A 212 -1.20 6.88 -18.75
C ASP A 212 -2.21 7.15 -17.62
N PRO A 213 -1.80 7.81 -16.51
CA PRO A 213 -2.76 8.14 -15.44
C PRO A 213 -3.93 9.02 -15.90
N ALA A 214 -3.74 9.88 -16.91
CA ALA A 214 -4.83 10.72 -17.42
C ALA A 214 -5.96 9.87 -18.06
N GLU A 215 -5.63 8.66 -18.53
CA GLU A 215 -6.65 7.76 -19.04
C GLU A 215 -7.64 7.30 -17.96
N LEU A 216 -7.14 7.13 -16.74
CA LEU A 216 -7.99 6.70 -15.63
C LEU A 216 -9.04 7.78 -15.28
N GLU A 217 -8.69 9.06 -15.40
CA GLU A 217 -9.67 10.16 -15.24
C GLU A 217 -10.80 10.03 -16.28
N ARG A 218 -10.44 9.67 -17.50
CA ARG A 218 -11.44 9.51 -18.59
C ARG A 218 -12.34 8.30 -18.36
N GLN A 219 -11.79 7.24 -17.76
CA GLN A 219 -12.50 5.98 -17.51
C GLN A 219 -13.40 6.04 -16.27
N VAL A 220 -13.02 6.83 -15.27
CA VAL A 220 -13.73 6.89 -13.99
C VAL A 220 -14.17 8.33 -13.72
N PRO A 221 -15.42 8.67 -14.08
CA PRO A 221 -15.93 10.02 -13.83
C PRO A 221 -15.83 10.40 -12.36
N GLY A 222 -15.37 11.60 -12.10
CA GLY A 222 -15.17 12.13 -10.76
C GLY A 222 -13.71 12.12 -10.31
N LEU A 223 -12.86 11.27 -10.88
CA LEU A 223 -11.44 11.31 -10.55
C LEU A 223 -10.74 12.49 -11.24
N GLN A 224 -9.82 13.12 -10.53
CA GLN A 224 -8.95 14.19 -11.03
C GLN A 224 -7.53 13.90 -10.58
N LEU A 225 -6.60 13.79 -11.53
CA LEU A 225 -5.20 13.51 -11.21
C LEU A 225 -4.58 14.67 -10.42
N ILE A 226 -4.09 14.38 -9.23
CA ILE A 226 -3.38 15.36 -8.39
C ILE A 226 -1.87 15.20 -8.58
N GLU A 227 -1.39 13.96 -8.57
CA GLU A 227 0.06 13.71 -8.59
C GLU A 227 0.36 12.34 -9.16
N ASP A 228 1.38 12.27 -10.02
CA ASP A 228 1.95 11.03 -10.56
C ASP A 228 3.45 11.07 -10.30
N ARG A 229 3.94 10.14 -9.49
CA ARG A 229 5.36 10.05 -9.16
C ARG A 229 5.94 8.72 -9.63
N SER A 230 6.79 8.81 -10.60
CA SER A 230 7.62 7.69 -11.07
C SER A 230 9.10 7.95 -10.79
N ASP A 231 9.44 9.16 -10.34
CA ASP A 231 10.78 9.55 -9.95
C ASP A 231 10.92 9.56 -8.44
N TRP A 232 12.05 9.09 -7.98
CA TRP A 232 12.37 9.05 -6.55
C TRP A 232 13.37 10.15 -6.23
N ASP A 233 13.24 10.74 -5.07
CA ASP A 233 14.18 11.75 -4.57
C ASP A 233 15.60 11.18 -4.57
N VAL A 234 16.57 11.97 -5.07
CA VAL A 234 17.97 11.54 -5.19
C VAL A 234 18.54 11.07 -3.84
N GLY A 235 18.20 11.78 -2.76
CA GLY A 235 18.65 11.40 -1.42
C GLY A 235 18.08 10.08 -0.96
N GLN A 236 16.86 9.74 -1.37
CA GLN A 236 16.22 8.48 -1.03
C GLN A 236 16.82 7.32 -1.85
N VAL A 237 17.06 7.56 -3.14
CA VAL A 237 17.68 6.58 -4.04
C VAL A 237 19.12 6.30 -3.64
N ALA A 238 19.82 7.29 -3.08
CA ALA A 238 21.21 7.12 -2.61
C ALA A 238 21.36 6.03 -1.53
N ARG A 239 20.25 5.63 -0.88
CA ARG A 239 20.24 4.52 0.08
C ARG A 239 20.31 3.14 -0.59
N MET A 240 20.05 3.08 -1.89
CA MET A 240 20.12 1.82 -2.67
C MET A 240 21.56 1.54 -3.12
N SER A 241 21.80 0.29 -3.54
CA SER A 241 23.10 -0.10 -4.10
C SER A 241 23.42 0.72 -5.36
N PRO A 242 24.71 0.93 -5.69
CA PRO A 242 25.07 1.65 -6.90
C PRO A 242 24.48 1.02 -8.17
N ALA A 243 24.36 -0.31 -8.21
CA ALA A 243 23.76 -1.01 -9.35
C ALA A 243 22.27 -0.65 -9.49
N ALA A 244 21.54 -0.62 -8.37
CA ALA A 244 20.12 -0.23 -8.38
C ALA A 244 19.94 1.25 -8.79
N GLN A 245 20.81 2.13 -8.31
CA GLN A 245 20.80 3.54 -8.69
C GLN A 245 20.96 3.73 -10.21
N VAL A 246 21.94 3.03 -10.80
CA VAL A 246 22.16 3.06 -12.26
C VAL A 246 20.94 2.48 -12.99
N ALA A 247 20.39 1.37 -12.51
CA ALA A 247 19.21 0.76 -13.13
C ALA A 247 18.02 1.73 -13.11
N LEU A 248 17.75 2.38 -11.97
CA LEU A 248 16.66 3.36 -11.86
C LEU A 248 16.86 4.54 -12.82
N GLN A 249 18.10 5.02 -12.93
CA GLN A 249 18.43 6.10 -13.86
C GLN A 249 18.20 5.68 -15.32
N LEU A 250 18.57 4.45 -15.69
CA LEU A 250 18.30 3.92 -17.02
C LEU A 250 16.78 3.78 -17.25
N PHE A 251 16.06 3.26 -16.26
CA PHE A 251 14.61 3.09 -16.37
C PHE A 251 13.86 4.43 -16.43
N SER A 252 14.41 5.51 -15.87
CA SER A 252 13.79 6.84 -15.97
C SER A 252 13.80 7.39 -17.41
N THR A 253 14.64 6.83 -18.28
CA THR A 253 14.68 7.25 -19.69
C THR A 253 13.67 6.51 -20.57
N ILE A 254 12.98 5.50 -20.01
CA ILE A 254 11.98 4.74 -20.75
C ILE A 254 10.64 5.49 -20.70
N PRO A 255 9.88 5.52 -21.79
CA PRO A 255 8.60 6.24 -21.82
C PRO A 255 7.58 5.80 -20.77
N TYR A 256 7.68 4.54 -20.31
CA TYR A 256 6.74 3.99 -19.34
C TYR A 256 7.51 3.55 -18.08
N PRO A 257 7.40 4.30 -16.98
CA PRO A 257 8.14 3.97 -15.74
C PRO A 257 7.74 2.60 -15.20
N MET A 258 8.72 1.91 -14.61
CA MET A 258 8.51 0.55 -14.09
C MET A 258 7.45 0.50 -13.00
N GLY A 259 7.48 1.49 -12.11
CA GLY A 259 6.47 1.65 -11.06
C GLY A 259 6.21 3.11 -10.80
N ARG A 260 5.04 3.40 -10.26
CA ARG A 260 4.64 4.77 -9.95
C ARG A 260 3.72 4.79 -8.74
N LEU A 261 3.66 5.93 -8.10
CA LEU A 261 2.66 6.24 -7.08
C LEU A 261 1.75 7.31 -7.68
N ILE A 262 0.46 7.09 -7.58
CA ILE A 262 -0.53 7.99 -8.20
C ILE A 262 -1.51 8.44 -7.12
N ARG A 263 -1.90 9.72 -7.20
CA ARG A 263 -2.89 10.30 -6.28
C ARG A 263 -3.94 11.06 -7.09
N TYR A 264 -5.20 10.73 -6.87
CA TYR A 264 -6.35 11.39 -7.47
C TYR A 264 -7.21 12.02 -6.39
N GLY A 265 -7.88 13.13 -6.73
CA GLY A 265 -9.01 13.66 -6.00
C GLY A 265 -10.34 13.17 -6.59
N PHE A 266 -11.41 13.23 -5.82
CA PHE A 266 -12.77 12.92 -6.29
C PHE A 266 -13.79 13.76 -5.53
#